data_31ab4cbdb8427a96394a4108b1c13058
#
_entry.id   31ab4cbdb8427a96394a4108b1c13058
#
_cell.length_a   1.000
_cell.length_b   1.000
_cell.length_c   1.000
_cell.angle_alpha   90.00
_cell.angle_beta   90.00
_cell.angle_gamma   90.00
#
_symmetry.space_group_name_H-M   'P 1'
#
loop_
_entity.id
_entity.type
_entity.pdbx_description
1 polymer ?
#
loop_
_entity_poly.entity_id
_entity_poly.type
_entity_poly.pdbx_seq_one_letter_code
_entity_poly.pdbx_strand_id
1 'polypeptide(L)'
;MEILSEEFVSGIDIDDALNKFDYPKVPCSFDMLGEAARTQSDVDFFFDAYEEAIRKVGEKNALLSKSFHEISIKLSAIHPRYEATKKDRVMDELLERVYQLCIQSAAHDIALTIDAEEQDRLELSLHLIENLAKRKDLKDWGGLGLAIQAYGKRAPVVVKFVDQLGSDRNGMMMRLVKGAYWDQEVKIHQVKGAEDLPVFTSKSFTDLNYLATAKVISETKNLRPYFATHNAHTIAGIMELYKGREEEFEFQRIFGMGDLTYRNAEKVYDNFPLTRVYAPVGSKKELLPYLVRRLLENGANSSFVNKYLSKDIPVKDVVKNPIEIATKNLLEKNYLKQVPRPKSIFSDRENSMGFDFGDLMKIEELNKKIESFEGHEFYACSLLNGEEIIDSYEDQFSPNNSGKKIGEVSYLSEKNLDNINFKDNEWRKLSVDKRISILEKAAKLLHENSDMFYALLINEACLLYTSDAADELR
;
A
#
# COMPACT_ATOMS: atom_id res chain seq x y z
N MET A 1 14.44 21.47 10.26
CA MET A 1 13.21 20.75 10.63
C MET A 1 12.10 21.71 11.09
N GLU A 2 12.37 22.68 11.94
CA GLU A 2 11.37 23.67 12.39
C GLU A 2 10.70 24.42 11.22
N ILE A 3 11.46 25.02 10.34
CA ILE A 3 10.92 25.78 9.18
C ILE A 3 10.03 24.90 8.28
N LEU A 4 10.41 23.63 8.06
CA LEU A 4 9.60 22.72 7.25
C LEU A 4 8.34 22.24 7.96
N SER A 5 8.38 22.10 9.30
CA SER A 5 7.17 21.73 10.05
C SER A 5 6.12 22.85 10.01
N GLU A 6 6.52 24.11 10.12
CA GLU A 6 5.62 25.25 10.05
C GLU A 6 4.96 25.40 8.67
N GLU A 7 5.64 24.96 7.62
CA GLU A 7 5.15 25.05 6.24
C GLU A 7 4.12 23.95 5.89
N PHE A 8 4.28 22.73 6.44
CA PHE A 8 3.49 21.55 6.05
C PHE A 8 2.57 20.99 7.14
N VAL A 9 2.60 21.50 8.37
CA VAL A 9 1.75 21.07 9.48
C VAL A 9 0.82 22.18 9.90
N SER A 10 -0.44 21.85 10.03
CA SER A 10 -1.49 22.80 10.32
C SER A 10 -1.57 23.18 11.80
N GLY A 11 -1.15 22.29 12.70
CA GLY A 11 -1.14 22.50 14.14
C GLY A 11 -0.43 21.37 14.88
N ILE A 12 0.00 21.63 16.10
CA ILE A 12 0.62 20.61 16.97
C ILE A 12 -0.44 19.68 17.58
N ASP A 13 -1.67 20.15 17.68
CA ASP A 13 -2.86 19.43 18.08
C ASP A 13 -4.08 19.93 17.31
N ILE A 14 -5.23 19.29 17.54
CA ILE A 14 -6.46 19.62 16.79
C ILE A 14 -7.00 21.00 17.14
N ASP A 15 -6.84 21.49 18.36
CA ASP A 15 -7.28 22.83 18.76
C ASP A 15 -6.49 23.92 18.05
N ASP A 16 -5.16 23.77 18.02
CA ASP A 16 -4.27 24.68 17.29
C ASP A 16 -4.62 24.71 15.80
N ALA A 17 -4.83 23.54 15.19
CA ALA A 17 -5.23 23.44 13.80
C ALA A 17 -6.60 24.08 13.53
N LEU A 18 -7.62 23.82 14.35
CA LEU A 18 -8.95 24.40 14.20
C LEU A 18 -8.91 25.94 14.31
N ASN A 19 -8.12 26.48 15.24
CA ASN A 19 -7.94 27.92 15.41
C ASN A 19 -7.28 28.57 14.20
N LYS A 20 -6.31 27.90 13.58
CA LYS A 20 -5.61 28.40 12.38
C LYS A 20 -6.54 28.58 11.18
N PHE A 21 -7.59 27.74 11.03
CA PHE A 21 -8.53 27.79 9.93
C PHE A 21 -9.84 28.55 10.23
N ASP A 22 -9.90 29.27 11.36
CA ASP A 22 -11.05 30.10 11.69
C ASP A 22 -11.13 31.36 10.82
N TYR A 23 -9.97 31.88 10.39
CA TYR A 23 -9.93 33.06 9.54
C TYR A 23 -8.70 33.04 8.62
N PRO A 24 -8.90 32.99 7.27
CA PRO A 24 -10.20 32.81 6.60
C PRO A 24 -10.77 31.39 6.83
N LYS A 25 -12.08 31.25 6.80
CA LYS A 25 -12.75 29.96 6.94
C LYS A 25 -12.45 29.06 5.75
N VAL A 26 -11.63 28.05 5.94
CA VAL A 26 -11.22 27.09 4.91
C VAL A 26 -11.67 25.70 5.33
N PRO A 27 -12.41 24.94 4.50
CA PRO A 27 -12.76 23.57 4.80
C PRO A 27 -11.51 22.69 4.84
N CYS A 28 -11.41 21.86 5.86
CA CYS A 28 -10.26 20.98 6.05
C CYS A 28 -10.69 19.51 6.19
N SER A 29 -9.81 18.62 5.77
CA SER A 29 -9.80 17.23 6.19
C SER A 29 -8.56 17.05 7.07
N PHE A 30 -8.77 16.91 8.38
CA PHE A 30 -7.68 16.81 9.33
C PHE A 30 -7.13 15.37 9.35
N ASP A 31 -5.81 15.25 9.26
CA ASP A 31 -5.06 14.01 9.41
C ASP A 31 -4.24 14.11 10.71
N MET A 32 -4.67 13.38 11.73
CA MET A 32 -3.87 13.23 12.93
C MET A 32 -2.66 12.37 12.58
N LEU A 33 -1.47 13.00 12.56
CA LEU A 33 -0.24 12.34 12.15
C LEU A 33 0.03 11.11 12.99
N GLY A 34 0.15 9.97 12.35
CA GLY A 34 0.40 8.67 12.92
C GLY A 34 0.25 7.61 11.83
N GLU A 35 1.21 6.69 11.75
CA GLU A 35 1.19 5.55 10.85
C GLU A 35 2.11 4.46 11.37
N ALA A 36 1.89 3.22 10.94
CA ALA A 36 2.72 2.06 11.27
C ALA A 36 2.93 1.89 12.78
N ALA A 37 1.85 1.84 13.56
CA ALA A 37 1.90 1.47 14.98
C ALA A 37 2.60 0.12 15.15
N ARG A 38 3.49 0.03 16.13
CA ARG A 38 4.28 -1.17 16.41
C ARG A 38 3.82 -1.91 17.66
N THR A 39 3.24 -1.18 18.58
CA THR A 39 2.79 -1.67 19.88
C THR A 39 1.32 -1.33 20.12
N GLN A 40 0.69 -2.00 21.08
CA GLN A 40 -0.67 -1.65 21.52
C GLN A 40 -0.72 -0.22 22.07
N SER A 41 0.32 0.22 22.77
CA SER A 41 0.40 1.60 23.30
C SER A 41 0.43 2.65 22.17
N ASP A 42 1.06 2.36 21.03
CA ASP A 42 1.01 3.26 19.87
C ASP A 42 -0.41 3.32 19.30
N VAL A 43 -1.08 2.16 19.21
CA VAL A 43 -2.46 2.05 18.74
C VAL A 43 -3.42 2.86 19.59
N ASP A 44 -3.32 2.70 20.91
CA ASP A 44 -4.19 3.41 21.87
C ASP A 44 -3.95 4.91 21.76
N PHE A 45 -2.71 5.36 21.69
CA PHE A 45 -2.35 6.76 21.52
C PHE A 45 -2.95 7.38 20.24
N PHE A 46 -2.83 6.69 19.08
CA PHE A 46 -3.38 7.22 17.83
C PHE A 46 -4.90 7.12 17.78
N PHE A 47 -5.48 6.09 18.38
CA PHE A 47 -6.93 5.94 18.46
C PHE A 47 -7.56 7.07 19.28
N ASP A 48 -7.02 7.36 20.46
CA ASP A 48 -7.47 8.47 21.32
C ASP A 48 -7.35 9.82 20.58
N ALA A 49 -6.27 10.01 19.80
CA ALA A 49 -6.11 11.22 19.00
C ALA A 49 -7.19 11.37 17.91
N TYR A 50 -7.60 10.26 17.27
CA TYR A 50 -8.71 10.29 16.31
C TYR A 50 -10.05 10.58 16.99
N GLU A 51 -10.35 9.94 18.14
CA GLU A 51 -11.60 10.20 18.89
C GLU A 51 -11.70 11.66 19.31
N GLU A 52 -10.62 12.20 19.87
CA GLU A 52 -10.55 13.60 20.28
C GLU A 52 -10.74 14.56 19.08
N ALA A 53 -10.09 14.26 17.94
CA ALA A 53 -10.24 15.05 16.74
C ALA A 53 -11.67 15.03 16.20
N ILE A 54 -12.32 13.85 16.14
CA ILE A 54 -13.71 13.73 15.71
C ILE A 54 -14.62 14.56 16.60
N ARG A 55 -14.48 14.45 17.93
CA ARG A 55 -15.27 15.20 18.89
C ARG A 55 -15.13 16.72 18.69
N LYS A 56 -13.90 17.25 18.63
CA LYS A 56 -13.63 18.68 18.49
C LYS A 56 -14.05 19.23 17.12
N VAL A 57 -13.83 18.47 16.04
CA VAL A 57 -14.31 18.85 14.70
C VAL A 57 -15.83 18.88 14.69
N GLY A 58 -16.51 17.94 15.36
CA GLY A 58 -17.96 17.93 15.50
C GLY A 58 -18.50 19.16 16.22
N GLU A 59 -17.92 19.49 17.36
CA GLU A 59 -18.26 20.71 18.12
C GLU A 59 -18.07 21.96 17.25
N LYS A 60 -16.98 22.04 16.49
CA LYS A 60 -16.69 23.16 15.60
C LYS A 60 -17.68 23.26 14.45
N ASN A 61 -17.99 22.13 13.78
CA ASN A 61 -18.98 22.09 12.69
C ASN A 61 -20.37 22.49 13.16
N ALA A 62 -20.77 22.10 14.38
CA ALA A 62 -22.06 22.50 14.98
C ALA A 62 -22.18 24.02 15.11
N LEU A 63 -21.10 24.71 15.47
CA LEU A 63 -21.06 26.18 15.53
C LEU A 63 -21.18 26.83 14.14
N LEU A 64 -20.74 26.13 13.09
CA LEU A 64 -20.84 26.60 11.70
C LEU A 64 -22.17 26.25 11.04
N SER A 65 -23.04 25.51 11.74
CA SER A 65 -24.34 25.02 11.27
C SER A 65 -24.24 24.20 9.98
N LYS A 66 -23.11 23.52 9.74
CA LYS A 66 -22.88 22.63 8.59
C LYS A 66 -21.68 21.70 8.83
N SER A 67 -21.66 20.59 8.14
CA SER A 67 -20.46 19.73 8.03
C SER A 67 -19.42 20.43 7.16
N PHE A 68 -18.44 21.07 7.79
CA PHE A 68 -17.45 21.90 7.14
C PHE A 68 -16.07 21.26 7.15
N HIS A 69 -15.65 20.78 8.29
CA HIS A 69 -14.41 20.04 8.45
C HIS A 69 -14.66 18.53 8.50
N GLU A 70 -13.68 17.77 8.11
CA GLU A 70 -13.70 16.31 7.99
C GLU A 70 -12.44 15.69 8.63
N ILE A 71 -12.44 14.38 8.78
CA ILE A 71 -11.31 13.61 9.34
C ILE A 71 -10.80 12.61 8.31
N SER A 72 -9.48 12.45 8.24
CA SER A 72 -8.80 11.36 7.55
C SER A 72 -8.08 10.47 8.57
N ILE A 73 -8.17 9.15 8.39
CA ILE A 73 -7.53 8.17 9.26
C ILE A 73 -6.64 7.22 8.46
N LYS A 74 -5.59 6.68 9.11
CA LYS A 74 -4.73 5.62 8.59
C LYS A 74 -4.94 4.34 9.37
N LEU A 75 -5.19 3.25 8.66
CA LEU A 75 -5.46 1.94 9.30
C LEU A 75 -4.22 1.41 10.03
N SER A 76 -3.03 1.66 9.51
CA SER A 76 -1.78 1.25 10.16
C SER A 76 -1.47 1.99 11.47
N ALA A 77 -2.12 3.12 11.73
CA ALA A 77 -1.99 3.83 13.00
C ALA A 77 -2.72 3.10 14.15
N ILE A 78 -3.80 2.39 13.83
CA ILE A 78 -4.71 1.81 14.83
C ILE A 78 -4.74 0.27 14.85
N HIS A 79 -3.70 -0.35 14.23
CA HIS A 79 -3.48 -1.78 14.36
C HIS A 79 -1.98 -2.11 14.18
N PRO A 80 -1.32 -2.85 15.13
CA PRO A 80 0.12 -3.05 15.11
C PRO A 80 0.58 -4.10 14.09
N ARG A 81 -0.35 -4.88 13.54
CA ARG A 81 -0.09 -5.94 12.54
C ARG A 81 -1.07 -5.82 11.36
N TYR A 82 -1.15 -4.61 10.77
CA TYR A 82 -1.98 -4.35 9.60
C TYR A 82 -1.34 -4.91 8.33
N GLU A 83 -1.46 -6.23 8.16
CA GLU A 83 -0.84 -7.02 7.10
C GLU A 83 -1.85 -8.02 6.52
N ALA A 84 -1.81 -8.28 5.21
CA ALA A 84 -2.72 -9.19 4.52
C ALA A 84 -2.64 -10.64 5.05
N THR A 85 -1.44 -11.08 5.47
CA THR A 85 -1.22 -12.40 6.08
C THR A 85 -1.86 -12.57 7.47
N LYS A 86 -2.33 -11.48 8.07
CA LYS A 86 -3.04 -11.45 9.36
C LYS A 86 -4.50 -11.04 9.21
N LYS A 87 -5.09 -11.29 8.02
CA LYS A 87 -6.44 -10.86 7.66
C LYS A 87 -7.48 -11.13 8.75
N ASP A 88 -7.54 -12.35 9.27
CA ASP A 88 -8.56 -12.73 10.27
C ASP A 88 -8.43 -11.88 11.54
N ARG A 89 -7.21 -11.79 12.09
CA ARG A 89 -6.93 -10.95 13.25
C ARG A 89 -7.23 -9.47 12.98
N VAL A 90 -6.85 -8.97 11.81
CA VAL A 90 -7.13 -7.58 11.41
C VAL A 90 -8.65 -7.34 11.32
N MET A 91 -9.39 -8.28 10.73
CA MET A 91 -10.84 -8.13 10.63
C MET A 91 -11.54 -8.20 11.99
N ASP A 92 -11.03 -9.00 12.93
CA ASP A 92 -11.60 -9.09 14.27
C ASP A 92 -11.28 -7.84 15.13
N GLU A 93 -10.06 -7.34 15.08
CA GLU A 93 -9.60 -6.27 15.97
C GLU A 93 -9.75 -4.86 15.37
N LEU A 94 -9.30 -4.66 14.12
CA LEU A 94 -9.28 -3.34 13.47
C LEU A 94 -10.65 -2.89 13.00
N LEU A 95 -11.48 -3.81 12.47
CA LEU A 95 -12.81 -3.47 11.97
C LEU A 95 -13.66 -2.81 13.07
N GLU A 96 -13.61 -3.33 14.29
CA GLU A 96 -14.39 -2.79 15.40
C GLU A 96 -13.89 -1.40 15.82
N ARG A 97 -12.57 -1.18 15.86
CA ARG A 97 -12.01 0.16 16.13
C ARG A 97 -12.43 1.20 15.10
N VAL A 98 -12.31 0.86 13.80
CA VAL A 98 -12.74 1.78 12.73
C VAL A 98 -14.25 2.01 12.78
N TYR A 99 -15.02 0.97 13.09
CA TYR A 99 -16.47 1.09 13.27
C TYR A 99 -16.83 2.08 14.39
N GLN A 100 -16.14 2.07 15.53
CA GLN A 100 -16.34 3.02 16.61
C GLN A 100 -16.08 4.47 16.15
N LEU A 101 -14.98 4.71 15.42
CA LEU A 101 -14.70 6.03 14.83
C LEU A 101 -15.78 6.45 13.82
N CYS A 102 -16.30 5.51 13.01
CA CYS A 102 -17.40 5.77 12.08
C CYS A 102 -18.69 6.16 12.80
N ILE A 103 -19.07 5.48 13.89
CA ILE A 103 -20.25 5.80 14.68
C ILE A 103 -20.13 7.21 15.30
N GLN A 104 -18.98 7.52 15.87
CA GLN A 104 -18.73 8.87 16.42
C GLN A 104 -18.79 9.94 15.33
N SER A 105 -18.18 9.69 14.16
CA SER A 105 -18.22 10.61 13.02
C SER A 105 -19.65 10.81 12.51
N ALA A 106 -20.43 9.73 12.40
CA ALA A 106 -21.83 9.77 11.99
C ALA A 106 -22.70 10.56 12.96
N ALA A 107 -22.49 10.41 14.28
CA ALA A 107 -23.20 11.15 15.32
C ALA A 107 -22.98 12.68 15.23
N HIS A 108 -21.86 13.11 14.69
CA HIS A 108 -21.52 14.52 14.47
C HIS A 108 -21.72 14.98 13.02
N ASP A 109 -22.23 14.14 12.14
CA ASP A 109 -22.34 14.38 10.68
C ASP A 109 -20.99 14.83 10.07
N ILE A 110 -19.90 14.19 10.50
CA ILE A 110 -18.55 14.42 9.96
C ILE A 110 -18.23 13.33 8.96
N ALA A 111 -17.68 13.71 7.83
CA ALA A 111 -17.13 12.72 6.91
C ALA A 111 -15.78 12.17 7.41
N LEU A 112 -15.60 10.86 7.28
CA LEU A 112 -14.40 10.13 7.64
C LEU A 112 -13.84 9.43 6.41
N THR A 113 -12.63 9.81 5.99
CA THR A 113 -11.93 9.20 4.87
C THR A 113 -10.83 8.28 5.36
N ILE A 114 -10.85 7.02 4.94
CA ILE A 114 -9.76 6.07 5.15
C ILE A 114 -8.70 6.35 4.09
N ASP A 115 -7.50 6.75 4.52
CA ASP A 115 -6.38 7.02 3.63
C ASP A 115 -5.84 5.72 3.00
N ALA A 116 -5.37 5.82 1.76
CA ALA A 116 -4.68 4.72 1.10
C ALA A 116 -3.21 4.67 1.53
N GLU A 117 -2.74 3.48 1.80
CA GLU A 117 -1.35 3.18 2.16
C GLU A 117 -0.70 2.34 1.05
N GLU A 118 0.23 1.43 1.36
CA GLU A 118 0.91 0.61 0.36
C GLU A 118 -0.06 -0.32 -0.39
N GLN A 119 0.29 -0.70 -1.61
CA GLN A 119 -0.59 -1.50 -2.49
C GLN A 119 -0.82 -2.94 -2.01
N ASP A 120 0.08 -3.48 -1.19
CA ASP A 120 -0.08 -4.79 -0.54
C ASP A 120 -1.17 -4.78 0.56
N ARG A 121 -1.60 -3.60 1.02
CA ARG A 121 -2.70 -3.41 1.97
C ARG A 121 -4.04 -3.09 1.30
N LEU A 122 -4.06 -2.89 -0.03
CA LEU A 122 -5.26 -2.44 -0.74
C LEU A 122 -6.43 -3.42 -0.56
N GLU A 123 -6.22 -4.71 -0.79
CA GLU A 123 -7.30 -5.70 -0.69
C GLU A 123 -7.83 -5.82 0.73
N LEU A 124 -6.94 -5.83 1.72
CA LEU A 124 -7.32 -5.86 3.13
C LEU A 124 -8.15 -4.62 3.52
N SER A 125 -7.75 -3.42 3.06
CA SER A 125 -8.53 -2.20 3.28
C SER A 125 -9.90 -2.24 2.63
N LEU A 126 -10.01 -2.80 1.42
CA LEU A 126 -11.29 -2.94 0.72
C LEU A 126 -12.23 -3.92 1.43
N HIS A 127 -11.71 -5.04 1.97
CA HIS A 127 -12.49 -5.95 2.81
C HIS A 127 -13.04 -5.26 4.07
N LEU A 128 -12.22 -4.46 4.74
CA LEU A 128 -12.64 -3.69 5.91
C LEU A 128 -13.74 -2.69 5.55
N ILE A 129 -13.53 -1.92 4.47
CA ILE A 129 -14.49 -0.92 3.97
C ILE A 129 -15.81 -1.57 3.55
N GLU A 130 -15.77 -2.72 2.90
CA GLU A 130 -16.96 -3.49 2.54
C GLU A 130 -17.79 -3.87 3.77
N ASN A 131 -17.12 -4.36 4.83
CA ASN A 131 -17.80 -4.71 6.08
C ASN A 131 -18.41 -3.48 6.78
N LEU A 132 -17.72 -2.36 6.80
CA LEU A 132 -18.25 -1.09 7.32
C LEU A 132 -19.44 -0.59 6.49
N ALA A 133 -19.35 -0.64 5.16
CA ALA A 133 -20.41 -0.20 4.26
C ALA A 133 -21.71 -0.99 4.42
N LYS A 134 -21.61 -2.27 4.82
CA LYS A 134 -22.77 -3.16 5.08
C LYS A 134 -23.41 -2.98 6.46
N ARG A 135 -22.82 -2.20 7.38
CA ARG A 135 -23.40 -1.94 8.70
C ARG A 135 -24.69 -1.12 8.57
N LYS A 136 -25.77 -1.63 9.14
CA LYS A 136 -27.12 -1.04 9.02
C LYS A 136 -27.22 0.36 9.64
N ASP A 137 -26.57 0.57 10.75
CA ASP A 137 -26.54 1.81 11.52
C ASP A 137 -25.65 2.90 10.88
N LEU A 138 -24.78 2.54 9.95
CA LEU A 138 -24.03 3.49 9.12
C LEU A 138 -24.68 3.74 7.75
N LYS A 139 -25.81 3.09 7.42
CA LYS A 139 -26.38 3.11 6.08
C LYS A 139 -26.81 4.51 5.64
N ASP A 140 -27.41 5.28 6.52
CA ASP A 140 -27.96 6.60 6.22
C ASP A 140 -26.89 7.71 6.29
N TRP A 141 -25.72 7.40 6.84
CA TRP A 141 -24.61 8.33 6.91
C TRP A 141 -23.77 8.31 5.63
N GLY A 142 -23.81 9.39 4.85
CA GLY A 142 -23.06 9.55 3.59
C GLY A 142 -21.58 9.92 3.77
N GLY A 143 -21.04 9.93 4.99
CA GLY A 143 -19.69 10.39 5.30
C GLY A 143 -18.59 9.32 5.27
N LEU A 144 -18.92 8.04 4.99
CA LEU A 144 -17.89 7.00 4.84
C LEU A 144 -17.17 7.15 3.50
N GLY A 145 -15.85 7.24 3.56
CA GLY A 145 -15.03 7.41 2.36
C GLY A 145 -13.69 6.70 2.42
N LEU A 146 -13.03 6.64 1.26
CA LEU A 146 -11.66 6.14 1.13
C LEU A 146 -10.88 6.92 0.10
N ALA A 147 -9.55 6.88 0.24
CA ALA A 147 -8.64 7.36 -0.80
C ALA A 147 -8.23 6.21 -1.73
N ILE A 148 -8.06 6.50 -3.01
CA ILE A 148 -7.48 5.57 -3.99
C ILE A 148 -6.32 6.23 -4.73
N GLN A 149 -5.33 5.45 -5.13
CA GLN A 149 -4.08 5.92 -5.69
C GLN A 149 -3.96 5.58 -7.17
N ALA A 150 -3.89 6.59 -8.04
CA ALA A 150 -3.85 6.43 -9.50
C ALA A 150 -2.52 5.85 -10.01
N TYR A 151 -1.45 5.82 -9.20
CA TYR A 151 -0.24 5.10 -9.59
C TYR A 151 -0.44 3.57 -9.52
N GLY A 152 -1.45 3.10 -8.76
CA GLY A 152 -1.85 1.70 -8.71
C GLY A 152 -2.62 1.28 -9.96
N LYS A 153 -2.25 0.14 -10.52
CA LYS A 153 -2.85 -0.37 -11.78
C LYS A 153 -4.33 -0.73 -11.61
N ARG A 154 -4.79 -0.98 -10.39
CA ARG A 154 -6.16 -1.42 -10.05
C ARG A 154 -7.15 -0.27 -9.82
N ALA A 155 -6.71 0.99 -9.79
CA ALA A 155 -7.55 2.13 -9.38
C ALA A 155 -8.92 2.21 -10.10
N PRO A 156 -9.03 2.09 -11.44
CA PRO A 156 -10.34 2.15 -12.11
C PRO A 156 -11.30 1.02 -11.73
N VAL A 157 -10.77 -0.15 -11.37
CA VAL A 157 -11.58 -1.31 -10.93
C VAL A 157 -12.11 -1.09 -9.52
N VAL A 158 -11.25 -0.54 -8.63
CA VAL A 158 -11.65 -0.17 -7.26
C VAL A 158 -12.78 0.84 -7.26
N VAL A 159 -12.78 1.83 -8.18
CA VAL A 159 -13.90 2.79 -8.31
C VAL A 159 -15.22 2.07 -8.49
N LYS A 160 -15.29 1.10 -9.42
CA LYS A 160 -16.52 0.35 -9.71
C LYS A 160 -16.99 -0.48 -8.50
N PHE A 161 -16.05 -1.09 -7.79
CA PHE A 161 -16.35 -1.82 -6.57
C PHE A 161 -16.96 -0.93 -5.50
N VAL A 162 -16.37 0.25 -5.26
CA VAL A 162 -16.85 1.19 -4.24
C VAL A 162 -18.18 1.85 -4.65
N ASP A 163 -18.39 2.14 -5.94
CA ASP A 163 -19.69 2.62 -6.44
C ASP A 163 -20.81 1.60 -6.16
N GLN A 164 -20.51 0.31 -6.35
CA GLN A 164 -21.46 -0.76 -6.00
C GLN A 164 -21.77 -0.79 -4.51
N LEU A 165 -20.76 -0.63 -3.64
CA LEU A 165 -20.98 -0.54 -2.19
C LEU A 165 -21.86 0.68 -1.82
N GLY A 166 -21.70 1.78 -2.53
CA GLY A 166 -22.48 3.00 -2.35
C GLY A 166 -23.95 2.86 -2.73
N SER A 167 -24.32 1.89 -3.59
CA SER A 167 -25.68 1.72 -4.11
C SER A 167 -26.72 1.31 -3.04
N ASP A 168 -26.27 0.61 -2.01
CA ASP A 168 -27.11 0.09 -0.93
C ASP A 168 -27.18 1.01 0.30
N ARG A 169 -26.54 2.19 0.21
CA ARG A 169 -26.42 3.17 1.29
C ARG A 169 -26.53 4.60 0.75
N ASN A 170 -26.39 5.61 1.61
CA ASN A 170 -26.40 7.03 1.24
C ASN A 170 -25.10 7.46 0.55
N GLY A 171 -24.65 6.70 -0.45
CA GLY A 171 -23.42 6.94 -1.19
C GLY A 171 -22.14 6.72 -0.39
N MET A 172 -21.02 6.93 -1.04
CA MET A 172 -19.68 6.89 -0.45
C MET A 172 -18.82 8.06 -0.96
N MET A 173 -17.85 8.48 -0.16
CA MET A 173 -16.88 9.47 -0.59
C MET A 173 -15.65 8.78 -1.16
N MET A 174 -15.08 9.38 -2.22
CA MET A 174 -13.87 8.84 -2.83
C MET A 174 -12.87 9.95 -3.12
N ARG A 175 -11.69 9.85 -2.48
CA ARG A 175 -10.55 10.73 -2.74
C ARG A 175 -9.62 10.10 -3.76
N LEU A 176 -9.50 10.69 -4.94
CA LEU A 176 -8.52 10.27 -5.93
C LEU A 176 -7.22 11.04 -5.74
N VAL A 177 -6.13 10.32 -5.47
CA VAL A 177 -4.77 10.86 -5.35
C VAL A 177 -3.85 10.21 -6.39
N LYS A 178 -2.64 10.74 -6.61
CA LYS A 178 -1.65 10.09 -7.50
C LYS A 178 -0.98 8.91 -6.82
N GLY A 179 -0.58 9.03 -5.58
CA GLY A 179 0.11 8.02 -4.76
C GLY A 179 1.38 8.58 -4.14
N ALA A 180 1.67 8.17 -2.91
CA ALA A 180 2.72 8.76 -2.09
C ALA A 180 3.88 7.81 -1.74
N TYR A 181 3.81 6.53 -2.13
CA TYR A 181 4.74 5.49 -1.72
C TYR A 181 5.54 4.88 -2.88
N TRP A 182 5.62 5.55 -4.02
CA TRP A 182 6.12 4.97 -5.28
C TRP A 182 7.52 4.34 -5.16
N ASP A 183 8.47 5.03 -4.52
CA ASP A 183 9.84 4.53 -4.37
C ASP A 183 9.88 3.27 -3.50
N GLN A 184 9.11 3.26 -2.41
CA GLN A 184 8.99 2.14 -1.50
C GLN A 184 8.33 0.93 -2.19
N GLU A 185 7.23 1.15 -2.92
CA GLU A 185 6.53 0.12 -3.69
C GLU A 185 7.46 -0.58 -4.68
N VAL A 186 8.18 0.21 -5.47
CA VAL A 186 9.11 -0.35 -6.45
C VAL A 186 10.21 -1.16 -5.74
N LYS A 187 10.82 -0.58 -4.69
CA LYS A 187 11.96 -1.21 -4.01
C LYS A 187 11.58 -2.50 -3.30
N ILE A 188 10.47 -2.51 -2.58
CA ILE A 188 10.00 -3.69 -1.85
C ILE A 188 9.71 -4.84 -2.82
N HIS A 189 9.00 -4.57 -3.93
CA HIS A 189 8.67 -5.60 -4.91
C HIS A 189 9.92 -6.13 -5.64
N GLN A 190 10.90 -5.27 -5.91
CA GLN A 190 12.19 -5.73 -6.46
C GLN A 190 12.96 -6.62 -5.47
N VAL A 191 13.03 -6.24 -4.19
CA VAL A 191 13.71 -7.02 -3.15
C VAL A 191 13.01 -8.35 -2.91
N LYS A 192 11.67 -8.35 -2.85
CA LYS A 192 10.87 -9.58 -2.66
C LYS A 192 10.84 -10.48 -3.90
N GLY A 193 11.37 -10.04 -5.04
CA GLY A 193 11.29 -10.80 -6.29
C GLY A 193 9.87 -11.04 -6.78
N ALA A 194 8.98 -10.08 -6.57
CA ALA A 194 7.60 -10.19 -7.02
C ALA A 194 7.50 -10.39 -8.55
N GLU A 195 6.41 -10.96 -9.04
CA GLU A 195 6.21 -11.22 -10.46
C GLU A 195 6.18 -9.93 -11.30
N ASP A 196 5.51 -8.88 -10.80
CA ASP A 196 5.44 -7.55 -11.42
C ASP A 196 5.36 -6.47 -10.34
N LEU A 197 5.35 -5.22 -10.75
CA LEU A 197 5.15 -4.06 -9.88
C LEU A 197 3.65 -3.71 -9.83
N PRO A 198 3.06 -3.45 -8.66
CA PRO A 198 1.64 -3.10 -8.53
C PRO A 198 1.35 -1.67 -9.01
N VAL A 199 2.40 -0.87 -9.19
CA VAL A 199 2.35 0.53 -9.58
C VAL A 199 2.90 0.77 -10.99
N PHE A 200 2.49 1.87 -11.61
CA PHE A 200 3.08 2.30 -12.87
C PHE A 200 4.51 2.82 -12.67
N THR A 201 5.41 2.44 -13.57
CA THR A 201 6.84 2.80 -13.50
C THR A 201 7.17 4.13 -14.14
N SER A 202 6.23 4.72 -14.86
CA SER A 202 6.39 6.06 -15.47
C SER A 202 5.32 7.01 -14.96
N LYS A 203 5.73 8.22 -14.58
CA LYS A 203 4.84 9.28 -14.14
C LYS A 203 3.74 9.60 -15.17
N SER A 204 4.04 9.54 -16.47
CA SER A 204 3.06 9.79 -17.52
C SER A 204 1.90 8.79 -17.52
N PHE A 205 2.17 7.53 -17.16
CA PHE A 205 1.10 6.54 -17.00
C PHE A 205 0.27 6.79 -15.75
N THR A 206 0.87 7.25 -14.66
CA THR A 206 0.13 7.68 -13.47
C THR A 206 -0.75 8.88 -13.78
N ASP A 207 -0.23 9.89 -14.48
CA ASP A 207 -1.00 11.08 -14.87
C ASP A 207 -2.17 10.70 -15.80
N LEU A 208 -1.94 9.80 -16.75
CA LEU A 208 -2.98 9.28 -17.63
C LEU A 208 -4.03 8.47 -16.85
N ASN A 209 -3.59 7.57 -15.98
CA ASN A 209 -4.49 6.73 -15.18
C ASN A 209 -5.31 7.57 -14.18
N TYR A 210 -4.77 8.68 -13.68
CA TYR A 210 -5.54 9.63 -12.86
C TYR A 210 -6.73 10.17 -13.63
N LEU A 211 -6.52 10.67 -14.85
CA LEU A 211 -7.59 11.21 -15.70
C LEU A 211 -8.57 10.11 -16.14
N ALA A 212 -8.06 8.92 -16.47
CA ALA A 212 -8.91 7.77 -16.82
C ALA A 212 -9.77 7.32 -15.63
N THR A 213 -9.20 7.27 -14.44
CA THR A 213 -9.94 6.95 -13.21
C THR A 213 -10.96 8.02 -12.87
N ALA A 214 -10.61 9.32 -13.01
CA ALA A 214 -11.55 10.43 -12.85
C ALA A 214 -12.72 10.34 -13.84
N LYS A 215 -12.45 9.90 -15.08
CA LYS A 215 -13.51 9.64 -16.07
C LYS A 215 -14.43 8.52 -15.60
N VAL A 216 -13.90 7.42 -15.08
CA VAL A 216 -14.73 6.35 -14.51
C VAL A 216 -15.56 6.86 -13.34
N ILE A 217 -14.98 7.66 -12.44
CA ILE A 217 -15.72 8.27 -11.32
C ILE A 217 -16.85 9.18 -11.83
N SER A 218 -16.63 9.96 -12.89
CA SER A 218 -17.65 10.86 -13.44
C SER A 218 -18.88 10.15 -14.03
N GLU A 219 -18.79 8.84 -14.21
CA GLU A 219 -19.88 7.98 -14.71
C GLU A 219 -20.57 7.21 -13.57
N THR A 220 -20.07 7.27 -12.34
CA THR A 220 -20.69 6.67 -11.16
C THR A 220 -21.86 7.50 -10.65
N LYS A 221 -22.75 6.88 -9.85
CA LYS A 221 -23.95 7.54 -9.31
C LYS A 221 -23.95 7.62 -7.79
N ASN A 222 -23.13 6.79 -7.16
CA ASN A 222 -23.16 6.58 -5.70
C ASN A 222 -21.88 7.11 -5.03
N LEU A 223 -21.01 7.81 -5.78
CA LEU A 223 -19.78 8.36 -5.26
C LEU A 223 -19.83 9.89 -5.22
N ARG A 224 -19.33 10.46 -4.12
CA ARG A 224 -18.99 11.88 -4.00
C ARG A 224 -17.47 12.02 -4.13
N PRO A 225 -16.99 12.55 -5.27
CA PRO A 225 -15.56 12.56 -5.58
C PRO A 225 -14.82 13.74 -4.99
N TYR A 226 -13.62 13.48 -4.51
CA TYR A 226 -12.61 14.44 -4.11
C TYR A 226 -11.36 14.24 -4.97
N PHE A 227 -11.00 15.27 -5.75
CA PHE A 227 -9.84 15.22 -6.64
C PHE A 227 -8.64 15.91 -5.99
N ALA A 228 -7.71 15.14 -5.46
CA ALA A 228 -6.51 15.64 -4.82
C ALA A 228 -5.37 15.78 -5.82
N THR A 229 -4.96 17.01 -6.13
CA THR A 229 -3.88 17.28 -7.08
C THR A 229 -3.29 18.66 -6.90
N HIS A 230 -1.99 18.83 -7.24
CA HIS A 230 -1.31 20.13 -7.33
C HIS A 230 -0.89 20.46 -8.77
N ASN A 231 -1.38 19.69 -9.75
CA ASN A 231 -1.00 19.80 -11.14
C ASN A 231 -2.10 20.56 -11.90
N ALA A 232 -1.78 21.76 -12.44
CA ALA A 232 -2.72 22.61 -13.15
C ALA A 232 -3.36 21.92 -14.38
N HIS A 233 -2.60 21.06 -15.10
CA HIS A 233 -3.17 20.30 -16.22
C HIS A 233 -4.24 19.30 -15.74
N THR A 234 -4.00 18.65 -14.61
CA THR A 234 -4.98 17.73 -14.00
C THR A 234 -6.23 18.50 -13.55
N ILE A 235 -6.07 19.68 -12.92
CA ILE A 235 -7.19 20.56 -12.53
C ILE A 235 -8.02 20.91 -13.77
N ALA A 236 -7.39 21.38 -14.84
CA ALA A 236 -8.07 21.74 -16.08
C ALA A 236 -8.80 20.53 -16.71
N GLY A 237 -8.18 19.35 -16.69
CA GLY A 237 -8.79 18.11 -17.17
C GLY A 237 -10.05 17.70 -16.39
N ILE A 238 -10.03 17.84 -15.06
CA ILE A 238 -11.19 17.59 -14.20
C ILE A 238 -12.29 18.61 -14.44
N MET A 239 -11.94 19.91 -14.53
CA MET A 239 -12.91 20.98 -14.83
C MET A 239 -13.61 20.74 -16.16
N GLU A 240 -12.89 20.31 -17.21
CA GLU A 240 -13.52 20.00 -18.50
C GLU A 240 -14.40 18.74 -18.42
N LEU A 241 -13.98 17.70 -17.65
CA LEU A 241 -14.71 16.46 -17.44
C LEU A 241 -16.06 16.70 -16.73
N TYR A 242 -16.11 17.62 -15.79
CA TYR A 242 -17.29 17.96 -14.99
C TYR A 242 -17.96 19.28 -15.40
N LYS A 243 -17.68 19.76 -16.60
CA LYS A 243 -18.25 21.01 -17.09
C LYS A 243 -19.79 21.05 -17.03
N GLY A 244 -20.32 22.03 -16.31
CA GLY A 244 -21.75 22.14 -15.98
C GLY A 244 -22.23 21.22 -14.85
N ARG A 245 -21.32 20.59 -14.10
CA ARG A 245 -21.57 19.75 -12.92
C ARG A 245 -20.52 19.99 -11.84
N GLU A 246 -20.04 21.23 -11.72
CA GLU A 246 -18.92 21.61 -10.85
C GLU A 246 -19.27 21.45 -9.36
N GLU A 247 -20.55 21.41 -9.01
CA GLU A 247 -21.06 21.17 -7.66
C GLU A 247 -21.04 19.70 -7.23
N GLU A 248 -20.79 18.77 -8.15
CA GLU A 248 -20.81 17.33 -7.84
C GLU A 248 -19.50 16.84 -7.21
N PHE A 249 -18.46 17.66 -7.16
CA PHE A 249 -17.16 17.26 -6.63
C PHE A 249 -16.45 18.38 -5.87
N GLU A 250 -15.40 18.01 -5.14
CA GLU A 250 -14.48 18.96 -4.50
C GLU A 250 -13.05 18.71 -4.97
N PHE A 251 -12.26 19.78 -5.03
CA PHE A 251 -10.81 19.63 -5.07
C PHE A 251 -10.22 19.49 -3.68
N GLN A 252 -9.09 18.80 -3.59
CA GLN A 252 -8.28 18.75 -2.38
C GLN A 252 -6.83 19.14 -2.66
N ARG A 253 -6.24 19.89 -1.74
CA ARG A 253 -4.83 20.22 -1.74
C ARG A 253 -4.22 19.99 -0.37
N ILE A 254 -2.93 19.70 -0.34
CA ILE A 254 -2.19 19.56 0.91
C ILE A 254 -1.90 20.95 1.48
N PHE A 255 -1.98 21.09 2.79
CA PHE A 255 -1.57 22.29 3.51
C PHE A 255 -0.11 22.65 3.16
N GLY A 256 0.17 23.91 2.91
CA GLY A 256 1.49 24.38 2.44
C GLY A 256 1.76 24.17 0.94
N MET A 257 0.86 23.51 0.18
CA MET A 257 1.08 23.24 -1.23
C MET A 257 -0.06 23.74 -2.11
N GLY A 258 0.27 24.13 -3.35
CA GLY A 258 -0.70 24.39 -4.42
C GLY A 258 -1.51 25.69 -4.29
N ASP A 259 -1.33 26.49 -3.26
CA ASP A 259 -2.14 27.69 -2.99
C ASP A 259 -2.21 28.65 -4.20
N LEU A 260 -1.07 28.97 -4.79
CA LEU A 260 -1.00 29.84 -5.97
C LEU A 260 -1.71 29.22 -7.19
N THR A 261 -1.60 27.90 -7.37
CA THR A 261 -2.24 27.18 -8.48
C THR A 261 -3.76 27.26 -8.36
N TYR A 262 -4.29 27.03 -7.17
CA TYR A 262 -5.73 27.08 -6.91
C TYR A 262 -6.28 28.50 -7.00
N ARG A 263 -5.63 29.48 -6.40
CA ARG A 263 -6.03 30.91 -6.52
C ARG A 263 -6.05 31.40 -7.98
N ASN A 264 -5.15 30.89 -8.82
CA ASN A 264 -5.17 31.23 -10.25
C ASN A 264 -6.28 30.46 -10.99
N ALA A 265 -6.56 29.22 -10.63
CA ALA A 265 -7.67 28.47 -11.20
C ALA A 265 -9.03 29.13 -10.88
N GLU A 266 -9.24 29.56 -9.64
CA GLU A 266 -10.44 30.35 -9.22
C GLU A 266 -10.66 31.62 -10.03
N LYS A 267 -9.60 32.24 -10.57
CA LYS A 267 -9.71 33.41 -11.44
C LYS A 267 -10.05 33.07 -12.88
N VAL A 268 -9.77 31.83 -13.30
CA VAL A 268 -9.98 31.36 -14.68
C VAL A 268 -11.38 30.78 -14.88
N TYR A 269 -11.92 30.15 -13.85
CA TYR A 269 -13.20 29.44 -13.90
C TYR A 269 -14.25 30.16 -13.05
N ASP A 270 -15.37 30.60 -13.65
CA ASP A 270 -16.42 31.30 -12.93
C ASP A 270 -17.10 30.48 -11.84
N ASN A 271 -17.23 29.16 -12.06
CA ASN A 271 -17.83 28.21 -11.12
C ASN A 271 -16.76 27.21 -10.63
N PHE A 272 -15.75 27.71 -9.92
CA PHE A 272 -14.73 26.83 -9.40
C PHE A 272 -15.24 26.06 -8.17
N PRO A 273 -15.07 24.71 -8.11
CA PRO A 273 -15.55 23.88 -7.00
C PRO A 273 -14.89 24.21 -5.67
N LEU A 274 -15.52 23.76 -4.58
CA LEU A 274 -14.95 23.89 -3.26
C LEU A 274 -13.55 23.22 -3.22
N THR A 275 -12.59 23.93 -2.66
CA THR A 275 -11.24 23.42 -2.41
C THR A 275 -11.05 23.17 -0.93
N ARG A 276 -10.88 21.91 -0.56
CA ARG A 276 -10.61 21.45 0.81
C ARG A 276 -9.13 21.31 1.05
N VAL A 277 -8.67 21.67 2.24
CA VAL A 277 -7.26 21.51 2.63
C VAL A 277 -7.11 20.18 3.41
N TYR A 278 -6.26 19.30 2.92
CA TYR A 278 -5.77 18.17 3.71
C TYR A 278 -4.74 18.72 4.71
N ALA A 279 -5.10 18.69 5.99
CA ALA A 279 -4.45 19.41 7.05
C ALA A 279 -3.82 18.45 8.07
N PRO A 280 -2.51 18.16 7.98
CA PRO A 280 -1.82 17.32 8.96
C PRO A 280 -1.71 18.01 10.30
N VAL A 281 -1.99 17.25 11.37
CA VAL A 281 -1.96 17.70 12.76
C VAL A 281 -1.11 16.76 13.59
N GLY A 282 -0.14 17.27 14.31
CA GLY A 282 0.69 16.45 15.19
C GLY A 282 2.03 17.07 15.54
N SER A 283 2.73 16.39 16.43
CA SER A 283 4.02 16.82 16.94
C SER A 283 5.18 16.49 16.00
N LYS A 284 6.35 17.06 16.30
CA LYS A 284 7.58 16.83 15.51
C LYS A 284 7.99 15.35 15.40
N LYS A 285 7.55 14.50 16.33
CA LYS A 285 7.93 13.09 16.38
C LYS A 285 7.21 12.27 15.31
N GLU A 286 5.92 12.52 15.12
CA GLU A 286 5.07 11.82 14.16
C GLU A 286 5.21 12.36 12.72
N LEU A 287 5.87 13.50 12.58
CA LEU A 287 5.95 14.28 11.36
C LEU A 287 6.95 13.72 10.32
N LEU A 288 7.98 13.01 10.76
CA LEU A 288 9.11 12.64 9.88
C LEU A 288 8.71 11.84 8.64
N PRO A 289 7.91 10.77 8.72
CA PRO A 289 7.50 10.01 7.54
C PRO A 289 6.68 10.87 6.55
N TYR A 290 5.82 11.73 7.08
CA TYR A 290 5.02 12.66 6.27
C TYR A 290 5.91 13.66 5.53
N LEU A 291 6.87 14.31 6.21
CA LEU A 291 7.77 15.30 5.61
C LEU A 291 8.67 14.67 4.54
N VAL A 292 9.20 13.47 4.77
CA VAL A 292 10.04 12.78 3.79
C VAL A 292 9.29 12.61 2.48
N ARG A 293 8.02 12.17 2.51
CA ARG A 293 7.20 12.05 1.30
C ARG A 293 6.96 13.39 0.61
N ARG A 294 6.75 14.48 1.39
CA ARG A 294 6.59 15.84 0.81
C ARG A 294 7.89 16.35 0.17
N LEU A 295 9.02 16.12 0.81
CA LEU A 295 10.33 16.51 0.25
C LEU A 295 10.64 15.74 -1.04
N LEU A 296 10.36 14.44 -1.10
CA LEU A 296 10.52 13.62 -2.31
C LEU A 296 9.58 14.10 -3.42
N GLU A 297 8.31 14.41 -3.11
CA GLU A 297 7.35 14.92 -4.08
C GLU A 297 7.79 16.26 -4.67
N ASN A 298 8.23 17.19 -3.83
CA ASN A 298 8.64 18.53 -4.26
C ASN A 298 10.04 18.52 -4.91
N GLY A 299 10.95 17.67 -4.44
CA GLY A 299 12.32 17.56 -4.93
C GLY A 299 12.46 16.81 -6.26
N ALA A 300 11.45 16.02 -6.63
CA ALA A 300 11.51 15.24 -7.87
C ALA A 300 11.55 16.15 -9.10
N ASN A 301 12.54 15.99 -9.98
CA ASN A 301 12.68 16.71 -11.25
C ASN A 301 11.44 16.54 -12.17
N SER A 302 10.67 15.48 -11.96
CA SER A 302 9.42 15.22 -12.68
C SER A 302 8.21 15.93 -12.09
N SER A 303 8.32 16.54 -10.89
CA SER A 303 7.19 17.21 -10.25
C SER A 303 6.73 18.41 -11.05
N PHE A 304 5.42 18.67 -11.06
CA PHE A 304 4.86 19.87 -11.70
C PHE A 304 5.38 21.14 -11.03
N VAL A 305 5.49 21.16 -9.71
CA VAL A 305 5.97 22.30 -8.94
C VAL A 305 7.40 22.64 -9.30
N ASN A 306 8.30 21.64 -9.36
CA ASN A 306 9.69 21.85 -9.75
C ASN A 306 9.81 22.40 -11.17
N LYS A 307 9.07 21.83 -12.13
CA LYS A 307 9.02 22.31 -13.52
C LYS A 307 8.45 23.71 -13.64
N TYR A 308 7.42 24.05 -12.88
CA TYR A 308 6.77 25.37 -12.90
C TYR A 308 7.68 26.46 -12.32
N LEU A 309 8.45 26.15 -11.26
CA LEU A 309 9.38 27.08 -10.64
C LEU A 309 10.68 27.25 -11.41
N SER A 310 11.00 26.31 -12.31
CA SER A 310 12.20 26.38 -13.15
C SER A 310 12.00 27.40 -14.27
N LYS A 311 12.77 28.48 -14.27
CA LYS A 311 12.75 29.52 -15.32
C LYS A 311 13.24 29.00 -16.69
N ASP A 312 13.92 27.86 -16.69
CA ASP A 312 14.54 27.29 -17.89
C ASP A 312 13.62 26.35 -18.69
N ILE A 313 12.46 26.00 -18.13
CA ILE A 313 11.50 25.10 -18.79
C ILE A 313 10.39 25.91 -19.44
N PRO A 314 10.26 25.88 -20.78
CA PRO A 314 9.18 26.58 -21.48
C PRO A 314 7.80 26.07 -21.04
N VAL A 315 6.82 26.98 -20.90
CA VAL A 315 5.45 26.65 -20.49
C VAL A 315 4.86 25.51 -21.32
N LYS A 316 5.11 25.51 -22.65
CA LYS A 316 4.66 24.43 -23.56
C LYS A 316 5.14 23.03 -23.16
N ASP A 317 6.27 22.93 -22.47
CA ASP A 317 6.82 21.65 -22.01
C ASP A 317 6.24 21.23 -20.67
N VAL A 318 5.76 22.18 -19.87
CA VAL A 318 5.06 21.94 -18.60
C VAL A 318 3.64 21.44 -18.83
N VAL A 319 2.95 21.97 -19.87
CA VAL A 319 1.55 21.68 -20.17
C VAL A 319 1.35 20.61 -21.26
N LYS A 320 2.37 19.81 -21.57
CA LYS A 320 2.26 18.71 -22.55
C LYS A 320 1.14 17.74 -22.17
N ASN A 321 0.41 17.31 -23.20
CA ASN A 321 -0.68 16.34 -23.04
C ASN A 321 -0.14 15.00 -22.49
N PRO A 322 -0.59 14.52 -21.33
CA PRO A 322 -0.13 13.26 -20.73
C PRO A 322 -0.44 12.04 -21.63
N ILE A 323 -1.48 12.09 -22.47
CA ILE A 323 -1.80 11.02 -23.43
C ILE A 323 -0.67 10.89 -24.46
N GLU A 324 -0.21 12.00 -25.03
CA GLU A 324 0.87 12.00 -26.02
C GLU A 324 2.18 11.49 -25.42
N ILE A 325 2.51 11.94 -24.20
CA ILE A 325 3.71 11.50 -23.48
C ILE A 325 3.63 10.00 -23.17
N ALA A 326 2.49 9.53 -22.67
CA ALA A 326 2.28 8.13 -22.34
C ALA A 326 2.35 7.24 -23.60
N THR A 327 1.70 7.67 -24.69
CA THR A 327 1.74 6.96 -25.98
C THR A 327 3.17 6.85 -26.51
N LYS A 328 3.92 7.95 -26.48
CA LYS A 328 5.33 7.95 -26.89
C LYS A 328 6.16 7.00 -26.02
N ASN A 329 6.03 7.09 -24.71
CA ASN A 329 6.75 6.21 -23.78
C ASN A 329 6.41 4.73 -23.99
N LEU A 330 5.15 4.42 -24.34
CA LEU A 330 4.71 3.06 -24.64
C LEU A 330 5.35 2.54 -25.93
N LEU A 331 5.31 3.33 -27.01
CA LEU A 331 5.86 2.95 -28.31
C LEU A 331 7.39 2.77 -28.26
N GLU A 332 8.10 3.65 -27.56
CA GLU A 332 9.56 3.61 -27.41
C GLU A 332 10.02 2.63 -26.32
N LYS A 333 9.10 2.01 -25.57
CA LYS A 333 9.37 1.13 -24.42
C LYS A 333 10.31 1.75 -23.38
N ASN A 334 10.32 3.07 -23.27
CA ASN A 334 11.21 3.80 -22.34
C ASN A 334 10.92 3.47 -20.86
N TYR A 335 9.67 3.14 -20.54
CA TYR A 335 9.28 2.73 -19.19
C TYR A 335 9.98 1.46 -18.70
N LEU A 336 10.40 0.57 -19.58
CA LEU A 336 11.15 -0.65 -19.24
C LEU A 336 12.62 -0.37 -18.90
N LYS A 337 13.16 0.77 -19.37
CA LYS A 337 14.56 1.14 -19.17
C LYS A 337 14.78 1.88 -17.86
N GLN A 338 13.75 2.57 -17.36
CA GLN A 338 13.85 3.41 -16.17
C GLN A 338 13.76 2.61 -14.88
N VAL A 339 12.86 1.63 -14.85
CA VAL A 339 12.63 0.78 -13.67
C VAL A 339 12.53 -0.66 -14.15
N PRO A 340 13.55 -1.48 -13.94
CA PRO A 340 13.50 -2.88 -14.31
C PRO A 340 12.44 -3.61 -13.48
N ARG A 341 11.78 -4.59 -14.10
CA ARG A 341 10.89 -5.49 -13.39
C ARG A 341 11.66 -6.29 -12.34
N PRO A 342 10.99 -6.74 -11.25
CA PRO A 342 11.66 -7.51 -10.19
C PRO A 342 12.48 -8.70 -10.72
N LYS A 343 11.94 -9.43 -11.70
CA LYS A 343 12.64 -10.55 -12.36
C LYS A 343 13.92 -10.13 -13.09
N SER A 344 14.01 -8.89 -13.59
CA SER A 344 15.05 -8.43 -14.52
C SER A 344 15.94 -7.34 -13.89
N ILE A 345 16.11 -7.32 -12.57
CA ILE A 345 16.97 -6.33 -11.88
C ILE A 345 18.46 -6.57 -12.09
N PHE A 346 18.85 -7.78 -12.43
CA PHE A 346 20.24 -8.15 -12.75
C PHE A 346 20.41 -8.27 -14.27
N SER A 347 21.58 -7.85 -14.75
CA SER A 347 21.90 -7.89 -16.18
C SER A 347 22.37 -9.27 -16.69
N ASP A 348 22.84 -10.12 -15.77
CA ASP A 348 23.52 -11.39 -16.03
C ASP A 348 22.71 -12.64 -15.61
N ARG A 349 21.64 -12.43 -14.85
CA ARG A 349 20.76 -13.53 -14.38
C ARG A 349 19.36 -13.02 -14.10
N GLU A 350 18.42 -13.94 -13.93
CA GLU A 350 17.12 -13.64 -13.35
C GLU A 350 17.21 -13.48 -11.83
N ASN A 351 16.38 -12.61 -11.28
CA ASN A 351 16.20 -12.51 -9.83
C ASN A 351 15.39 -13.71 -9.31
N SER A 352 15.62 -14.12 -8.07
CA SER A 352 14.79 -15.12 -7.41
C SER A 352 13.34 -14.64 -7.36
N MET A 353 12.41 -15.54 -7.68
CA MET A 353 10.99 -15.24 -7.59
C MET A 353 10.55 -15.41 -6.13
N GLY A 354 9.90 -14.39 -5.59
CA GLY A 354 9.28 -14.40 -4.28
C GLY A 354 7.76 -14.50 -4.39
N PHE A 355 7.10 -14.33 -3.26
CA PHE A 355 5.65 -14.41 -3.14
C PHE A 355 5.05 -13.04 -2.85
N ASP A 356 3.92 -12.74 -3.48
CA ASP A 356 3.17 -11.49 -3.22
C ASP A 356 2.16 -11.72 -2.09
N PHE A 357 2.57 -11.40 -0.87
CA PHE A 357 1.73 -11.48 0.31
C PHE A 357 0.69 -10.35 0.43
N GLY A 358 0.59 -9.45 -0.52
CA GLY A 358 -0.47 -8.45 -0.62
C GLY A 358 -1.69 -8.93 -1.42
N ASP A 359 -1.57 -10.05 -2.12
CA ASP A 359 -2.63 -10.68 -2.91
C ASP A 359 -3.32 -11.78 -2.07
N LEU A 360 -4.52 -11.47 -1.56
CA LEU A 360 -5.28 -12.41 -0.70
C LEU A 360 -5.64 -13.71 -1.42
N MET A 361 -5.89 -13.68 -2.72
CA MET A 361 -6.20 -14.89 -3.48
C MET A 361 -4.97 -15.81 -3.59
N LYS A 362 -3.80 -15.23 -3.85
CA LYS A 362 -2.53 -15.99 -3.87
C LYS A 362 -2.21 -16.58 -2.50
N ILE A 363 -2.46 -15.85 -1.42
CA ILE A 363 -2.30 -16.38 -0.03
C ILE A 363 -3.22 -17.58 0.18
N GLU A 364 -4.49 -17.49 -0.20
CA GLU A 364 -5.44 -18.61 -0.07
C GLU A 364 -5.02 -19.82 -0.90
N GLU A 365 -4.55 -19.60 -2.13
CA GLU A 365 -4.02 -20.68 -2.99
C GLU A 365 -2.79 -21.35 -2.38
N LEU A 366 -1.86 -20.56 -1.82
CA LEU A 366 -0.67 -21.07 -1.14
C LEU A 366 -1.05 -21.88 0.11
N ASN A 367 -1.96 -21.38 0.92
CA ASN A 367 -2.44 -22.09 2.10
C ASN A 367 -3.05 -23.45 1.73
N LYS A 368 -3.92 -23.50 0.73
CA LYS A 368 -4.50 -24.76 0.23
C LYS A 368 -3.44 -25.76 -0.22
N LYS A 369 -2.38 -25.29 -0.89
CA LYS A 369 -1.27 -26.13 -1.32
C LYS A 369 -0.48 -26.65 -0.12
N ILE A 370 -0.19 -25.79 0.86
CA ILE A 370 0.49 -26.20 2.11
C ILE A 370 -0.37 -27.21 2.89
N GLU A 371 -1.67 -26.96 3.01
CA GLU A 371 -2.64 -27.87 3.66
C GLU A 371 -2.72 -29.23 2.97
N SER A 372 -2.48 -29.31 1.66
CA SER A 372 -2.47 -30.59 0.93
C SER A 372 -1.37 -31.53 1.40
N PHE A 373 -0.36 -31.02 2.10
CA PHE A 373 0.70 -31.81 2.75
C PHE A 373 0.38 -32.15 4.22
N GLU A 374 -0.82 -31.83 4.71
CA GLU A 374 -1.19 -32.21 6.07
C GLU A 374 -1.32 -33.73 6.18
N GLY A 375 -0.63 -34.31 7.19
CA GLY A 375 -0.52 -35.75 7.34
C GLY A 375 0.47 -36.42 6.39
N HIS A 376 1.17 -35.69 5.55
CA HIS A 376 2.28 -36.23 4.76
C HIS A 376 3.50 -36.45 5.67
N GLU A 377 4.08 -37.65 5.64
CA GLU A 377 5.33 -37.96 6.33
C GLU A 377 6.49 -37.79 5.34
N PHE A 378 7.49 -37.02 5.75
CA PHE A 378 8.70 -36.77 4.97
C PHE A 378 9.81 -37.75 5.42
N TYR A 379 10.54 -38.28 4.42
CA TYR A 379 11.67 -39.18 4.67
C TYR A 379 12.93 -38.54 4.10
N ALA A 380 13.96 -38.49 4.94
CA ALA A 380 15.27 -38.00 4.54
C ALA A 380 16.38 -38.92 5.01
N CYS A 381 17.44 -38.99 4.24
CA CYS A 381 18.63 -39.78 4.60
C CYS A 381 19.90 -39.04 4.17
N SER A 382 21.03 -39.47 4.66
CA SER A 382 22.35 -38.99 4.25
C SER A 382 22.67 -39.46 2.83
N LEU A 383 23.21 -38.55 2.00
CA LEU A 383 23.68 -38.85 0.65
C LEU A 383 25.21 -38.92 0.65
N LEU A 384 25.77 -40.04 0.25
CA LEU A 384 27.19 -40.22 0.11
C LEU A 384 27.56 -40.66 -1.30
N ASN A 385 28.33 -39.85 -2.03
CA ASN A 385 28.72 -40.06 -3.41
C ASN A 385 27.53 -40.28 -4.38
N GLY A 386 26.35 -39.72 -4.05
CA GLY A 386 25.13 -39.84 -4.85
C GLY A 386 24.26 -41.05 -4.51
N GLU A 387 24.67 -41.85 -3.53
CA GLU A 387 23.89 -42.98 -3.00
C GLU A 387 23.24 -42.61 -1.66
N GLU A 388 22.01 -43.06 -1.44
CA GLU A 388 21.30 -42.92 -0.20
C GLU A 388 21.85 -43.91 0.82
N ILE A 389 22.26 -43.41 1.99
CA ILE A 389 22.73 -44.24 3.11
C ILE A 389 21.65 -44.20 4.19
N ILE A 390 21.08 -45.36 4.45
CA ILE A 390 20.05 -45.57 5.45
C ILE A 390 20.62 -46.49 6.54
N ASP A 391 20.83 -45.96 7.73
CA ASP A 391 21.23 -46.75 8.89
C ASP A 391 20.01 -47.10 9.76
N SER A 392 19.40 -46.11 10.37
CA SER A 392 18.17 -46.25 11.16
C SER A 392 17.39 -44.94 11.05
N TYR A 393 16.10 -45.04 10.92
CA TYR A 393 15.23 -43.86 10.93
C TYR A 393 14.93 -43.45 12.38
N GLU A 394 14.94 -42.11 12.59
CA GLU A 394 14.53 -41.45 13.83
C GLU A 394 13.33 -40.58 13.55
N ASP A 395 12.30 -40.69 14.38
CA ASP A 395 11.09 -39.88 14.25
C ASP A 395 11.40 -38.40 14.45
N GLN A 396 10.87 -37.56 13.55
CA GLN A 396 10.92 -36.12 13.66
C GLN A 396 9.54 -35.54 13.97
N PHE A 397 9.47 -34.68 14.99
CA PHE A 397 8.23 -34.08 15.47
C PHE A 397 8.26 -32.55 15.30
N SER A 398 7.06 -31.97 15.13
CA SER A 398 6.93 -30.51 15.05
C SER A 398 7.28 -29.87 16.40
N PRO A 399 8.17 -28.86 16.44
CA PRO A 399 8.45 -28.10 17.65
C PRO A 399 7.22 -27.40 18.24
N ASN A 400 6.27 -27.00 17.38
CA ASN A 400 5.02 -26.37 17.81
C ASN A 400 4.00 -27.36 18.38
N ASN A 401 4.09 -28.61 17.99
CA ASN A 401 3.18 -29.67 18.41
C ASN A 401 3.94 -31.00 18.50
N SER A 402 4.47 -31.29 19.68
CA SER A 402 5.27 -32.49 19.94
C SER A 402 4.53 -33.83 19.71
N GLY A 403 3.22 -33.81 19.55
CA GLY A 403 2.42 -34.97 19.15
C GLY A 403 2.29 -35.13 17.63
N LYS A 404 2.71 -34.15 16.82
CA LYS A 404 2.63 -34.19 15.35
C LYS A 404 3.95 -34.69 14.78
N LYS A 405 3.98 -35.97 14.33
CA LYS A 405 5.10 -36.50 13.57
C LYS A 405 5.14 -35.83 12.20
N ILE A 406 6.32 -35.34 11.79
CA ILE A 406 6.58 -34.71 10.48
C ILE A 406 7.11 -35.76 9.49
N GLY A 407 7.90 -36.70 9.99
CA GLY A 407 8.54 -37.71 9.17
C GLY A 407 9.66 -38.42 9.92
N GLU A 408 10.60 -38.96 9.18
CA GLU A 408 11.73 -39.70 9.70
C GLU A 408 13.02 -39.30 9.01
N VAL A 409 14.13 -39.27 9.75
CA VAL A 409 15.45 -38.95 9.21
C VAL A 409 16.43 -40.06 9.57
N SER A 410 17.20 -40.53 8.59
CA SER A 410 18.33 -41.44 8.84
C SER A 410 19.64 -40.66 8.76
N TYR A 411 20.31 -40.53 9.90
CA TYR A 411 21.61 -39.87 9.98
C TYR A 411 22.74 -40.87 9.70
N LEU A 412 23.81 -40.37 9.08
CA LEU A 412 25.02 -41.15 8.84
C LEU A 412 25.68 -41.52 10.17
N SER A 413 25.91 -42.82 10.41
CA SER A 413 26.63 -43.28 11.58
C SER A 413 28.15 -43.08 11.44
N GLU A 414 28.86 -43.01 12.59
CA GLU A 414 30.33 -42.89 12.61
C GLU A 414 31.02 -43.98 11.81
N LYS A 415 30.46 -45.19 11.79
CA LYS A 415 31.02 -46.33 11.03
C LYS A 415 31.05 -46.06 9.51
N ASN A 416 30.14 -45.27 9.00
CA ASN A 416 30.07 -44.93 7.61
C ASN A 416 30.95 -43.73 7.23
N LEU A 417 31.46 -42.98 8.21
CA LEU A 417 32.40 -41.89 7.97
C LEU A 417 33.74 -42.37 7.42
N ASP A 418 34.21 -43.53 7.85
CA ASP A 418 35.49 -44.13 7.41
C ASP A 418 35.47 -44.50 5.92
N ASN A 419 34.28 -44.69 5.36
CA ASN A 419 34.06 -45.03 3.93
C ASN A 419 34.01 -43.79 3.01
N ILE A 420 34.11 -42.60 3.56
CA ILE A 420 34.05 -41.36 2.75
C ILE A 420 35.35 -41.19 1.97
N ASN A 421 35.25 -41.30 0.65
CA ASN A 421 36.40 -41.08 -0.22
C ASN A 421 36.37 -39.64 -0.77
N PHE A 422 37.17 -38.75 -0.22
CA PHE A 422 37.29 -37.37 -0.67
C PHE A 422 38.18 -37.17 -1.92
N LYS A 423 38.86 -38.23 -2.40
CA LYS A 423 39.88 -38.10 -3.43
C LYS A 423 39.33 -38.02 -4.85
N ASP A 424 38.16 -38.59 -5.13
CA ASP A 424 37.56 -38.65 -6.46
C ASP A 424 36.31 -37.75 -6.56
N ASN A 425 36.54 -36.45 -6.55
CA ASN A 425 35.47 -35.51 -6.72
C ASN A 425 35.23 -35.24 -8.22
N GLU A 426 34.26 -35.96 -8.80
CA GLU A 426 33.85 -35.79 -10.20
C GLU A 426 33.42 -34.37 -10.51
N TRP A 427 32.88 -33.62 -9.53
CA TRP A 427 32.53 -32.22 -9.65
C TRP A 427 33.70 -31.34 -10.12
N ARG A 428 34.92 -31.61 -9.62
CA ARG A 428 36.13 -30.85 -10.02
C ARG A 428 36.53 -31.10 -11.46
N LYS A 429 36.18 -32.28 -12.00
CA LYS A 429 36.49 -32.66 -13.39
C LYS A 429 35.53 -32.07 -14.41
N LEU A 430 34.36 -31.61 -13.95
CA LEU A 430 33.35 -30.98 -14.82
C LEU A 430 33.80 -29.62 -15.29
N SER A 431 33.46 -29.28 -16.55
CA SER A 431 33.59 -27.93 -17.08
C SER A 431 32.74 -26.94 -16.26
N VAL A 432 33.10 -25.65 -16.31
CA VAL A 432 32.33 -24.60 -15.63
C VAL A 432 30.89 -24.59 -16.11
N ASP A 433 30.64 -24.68 -17.41
CA ASP A 433 29.29 -24.69 -17.98
C ASP A 433 28.45 -25.86 -17.49
N LYS A 434 29.07 -27.04 -17.34
CA LYS A 434 28.37 -28.23 -16.81
C LYS A 434 27.99 -28.02 -15.34
N ARG A 435 28.87 -27.45 -14.53
CA ARG A 435 28.58 -27.13 -13.13
C ARG A 435 27.45 -26.10 -13.02
N ILE A 436 27.48 -25.04 -13.86
CA ILE A 436 26.41 -24.05 -13.94
C ILE A 436 25.08 -24.73 -14.26
N SER A 437 25.02 -25.56 -15.32
CA SER A 437 23.77 -26.21 -15.72
C SER A 437 23.18 -27.14 -14.62
N ILE A 438 24.01 -27.75 -13.79
CA ILE A 438 23.56 -28.59 -12.66
C ILE A 438 22.96 -27.71 -11.56
N LEU A 439 23.60 -26.57 -11.21
CA LEU A 439 23.10 -25.66 -10.20
C LEU A 439 21.80 -24.97 -10.66
N GLU A 440 21.70 -24.57 -11.91
CA GLU A 440 20.47 -24.01 -12.49
C GLU A 440 19.31 -25.02 -12.46
N LYS A 441 19.60 -26.31 -12.74
CA LYS A 441 18.61 -27.37 -12.65
C LYS A 441 18.17 -27.58 -11.18
N ALA A 442 19.10 -27.54 -10.23
CA ALA A 442 18.79 -27.66 -8.80
C ALA A 442 17.91 -26.50 -8.34
N ALA A 443 18.25 -25.25 -8.71
CA ALA A 443 17.44 -24.08 -8.41
C ALA A 443 16.02 -24.18 -8.99
N LYS A 444 15.89 -24.66 -10.22
CA LYS A 444 14.60 -24.89 -10.86
C LYS A 444 13.76 -25.94 -10.10
N LEU A 445 14.37 -27.06 -9.71
CA LEU A 445 13.68 -28.11 -8.96
C LEU A 445 13.24 -27.64 -7.56
N LEU A 446 14.07 -26.85 -6.86
CA LEU A 446 13.66 -26.22 -5.61
C LEU A 446 12.44 -25.32 -5.79
N HIS A 447 12.42 -24.53 -6.86
CA HIS A 447 11.29 -23.66 -7.16
C HIS A 447 10.02 -24.45 -7.54
N GLU A 448 10.13 -25.48 -8.36
CA GLU A 448 9.00 -26.32 -8.76
C GLU A 448 8.37 -27.09 -7.59
N ASN A 449 9.14 -27.35 -6.52
CA ASN A 449 8.69 -28.03 -5.31
C ASN A 449 8.53 -27.09 -4.10
N SER A 450 8.43 -25.78 -4.35
CA SER A 450 8.40 -24.76 -3.27
C SER A 450 7.28 -24.99 -2.26
N ASP A 451 6.09 -25.40 -2.73
CA ASP A 451 4.93 -25.62 -1.85
C ASP A 451 5.20 -26.73 -0.80
N MET A 452 5.87 -27.80 -1.21
CA MET A 452 6.33 -28.89 -0.31
C MET A 452 7.36 -28.38 0.69
N PHE A 453 8.35 -27.59 0.24
CA PHE A 453 9.36 -27.03 1.12
C PHE A 453 8.76 -26.03 2.12
N TYR A 454 7.78 -25.21 1.70
CA TYR A 454 7.07 -24.33 2.64
C TYR A 454 6.33 -25.14 3.71
N ALA A 455 5.60 -26.19 3.33
CA ALA A 455 4.92 -27.06 4.29
C ALA A 455 5.89 -27.69 5.28
N LEU A 456 7.03 -28.18 4.80
CA LEU A 456 8.06 -28.78 5.63
C LEU A 456 8.67 -27.75 6.59
N LEU A 457 9.13 -26.61 6.10
CA LEU A 457 9.78 -25.55 6.89
C LEU A 457 8.86 -24.98 7.97
N ILE A 458 7.57 -24.80 7.67
CA ILE A 458 6.59 -24.33 8.65
C ILE A 458 6.44 -25.34 9.79
N ASN A 459 6.42 -26.65 9.49
CA ASN A 459 6.23 -27.70 10.49
C ASN A 459 7.51 -28.02 11.27
N GLU A 460 8.68 -28.01 10.61
CA GLU A 460 9.95 -28.43 11.19
C GLU A 460 10.69 -27.29 11.89
N ALA A 461 10.72 -26.11 11.29
CA ALA A 461 11.49 -24.97 11.79
C ALA A 461 10.62 -23.86 12.38
N CYS A 462 9.30 -24.02 12.45
CA CYS A 462 8.35 -22.99 12.87
C CYS A 462 8.45 -21.70 12.06
N LEU A 463 8.99 -21.76 10.84
CA LEU A 463 9.09 -20.60 9.98
C LEU A 463 7.69 -20.22 9.49
N LEU A 464 7.32 -18.98 9.78
CA LEU A 464 6.11 -18.35 9.26
C LEU A 464 6.46 -17.60 7.98
N TYR A 465 5.51 -17.36 7.09
CA TYR A 465 5.73 -16.60 5.85
C TYR A 465 6.36 -15.21 6.09
N THR A 466 6.25 -14.67 7.30
CA THR A 466 6.60 -13.30 7.65
C THR A 466 7.75 -13.19 8.64
N SER A 467 8.33 -14.32 9.10
CA SER A 467 9.50 -14.27 9.97
C SER A 467 10.51 -15.28 9.52
N ASP A 468 11.67 -14.82 9.15
CA ASP A 468 12.88 -15.59 9.23
C ASP A 468 13.72 -15.08 10.41
N ALA A 469 14.72 -15.86 10.81
CA ALA A 469 15.60 -15.51 11.94
C ALA A 469 16.36 -14.16 11.71
N ALA A 470 16.44 -13.66 10.48
CA ALA A 470 17.06 -12.38 10.15
C ALA A 470 16.12 -11.20 10.38
N ASP A 471 14.81 -11.40 10.32
CA ASP A 471 13.82 -10.34 10.56
C ASP A 471 13.57 -10.12 12.06
N GLU A 472 13.83 -11.10 12.92
CA GLU A 472 13.73 -10.97 14.38
C GLU A 472 14.84 -10.09 14.99
N LEU A 473 15.91 -9.83 14.25
CA LEU A 473 17.03 -8.98 14.66
C LEU A 473 16.90 -7.51 14.22
N ARG A 474 15.78 -7.12 13.63
CA ARG A 474 15.42 -5.76 13.25
C ARG A 474 14.29 -5.23 14.14
#